data_530d240b70a2578bf540d8e5aee20fc7
#
_entry.id   530d240b70a2578bf540d8e5aee20fc7
#
_cell.length_a   1.000
_cell.length_b   1.000
_cell.length_c   1.000
_cell.angle_alpha   90.00
_cell.angle_beta   90.00
_cell.angle_gamma   90.00
#
_symmetry.space_group_name_H-M   'P 1'
#
loop_
_entity.id
_entity.type
_entity.pdbx_description
1 polymer ?
#
loop_
_entity_poly.entity_id
_entity_poly.type
_entity_poly.pdbx_seq_one_letter_code
_entity_poly.pdbx_strand_id
1 'polypeptide(L)'
;RVEDARILLLDDALEPEGIEDEALATEAGFARYLELRREFEDNICKIISMGVNVVLVDRGIDDLAEEMLTDAGILAVERVAGKELRKVAEHTGARFIKRTGLKKEAGELEKYTGTAQTVYEDEKLEQVLILQGGGKPMATIQVGAATEEVVGERERIAKDAAASVQAAVKGGVLPGGGAIELAAVQEVERVRRQVGGMSAYGVDCVVEALKKPFMQIVLNAGFNPLEKLGDVLAAQAEGNNSTLAIDCDHGTISNMIELGVVDPAPVKIYALQAAGEVAEAIMRIGTIIKMKAENNEEVRQGHEDYLG
;
A
#
# COMPACT_ATOMS: atom_id res chain seq x y z
N ARG A 1 13.01 -7.03 24.95
CA ARG A 1 11.57 -7.15 25.03
C ARG A 1 11.04 -6.21 26.11
N VAL A 2 10.05 -5.38 25.77
CA VAL A 2 9.44 -4.36 26.62
C VAL A 2 7.95 -4.65 26.72
N GLU A 3 7.42 -4.80 27.94
CA GLU A 3 6.00 -4.94 28.21
C GLU A 3 5.42 -3.58 28.62
N ASP A 4 4.13 -3.37 28.39
CA ASP A 4 3.41 -2.12 28.66
C ASP A 4 4.17 -0.90 28.09
N ALA A 5 4.51 -0.99 26.80
CA ALA A 5 5.36 -0.04 26.13
C ALA A 5 4.71 1.35 26.00
N ARG A 6 5.45 2.37 26.45
CA ARG A 6 5.17 3.78 26.21
C ARG A 6 6.15 4.30 25.15
N ILE A 7 5.64 4.65 23.99
CA ILE A 7 6.42 4.85 22.77
C ILE A 7 6.46 6.33 22.41
N LEU A 8 7.66 6.87 22.18
CA LEU A 8 7.89 8.21 21.64
C LEU A 8 8.45 8.13 20.21
N LEU A 9 7.90 8.94 19.31
CA LEU A 9 8.30 9.00 17.90
C LEU A 9 8.94 10.34 17.55
N LEU A 10 10.17 10.32 17.07
CA LEU A 10 10.87 11.52 16.58
C LEU A 10 10.94 11.49 15.04
N ASP A 11 10.38 12.51 14.42
CA ASP A 11 10.50 12.80 12.98
C ASP A 11 11.66 13.77 12.74
N ASP A 12 12.84 13.43 13.28
CA ASP A 12 14.09 14.20 13.21
C ASP A 12 15.23 13.33 13.77
N ALA A 13 16.46 13.88 13.85
CA ALA A 13 17.56 13.28 14.58
C ALA A 13 17.45 13.58 16.09
N LEU A 14 17.86 12.64 16.92
CA LEU A 14 18.00 12.83 18.36
C LEU A 14 19.47 13.20 18.67
N GLU A 15 19.82 14.43 18.40
CA GLU A 15 21.17 14.99 18.53
C GLU A 15 21.11 16.45 18.99
N PRO A 16 22.16 17.00 19.61
CA PRO A 16 22.21 18.41 19.97
C PRO A 16 22.11 19.32 18.74
N GLU A 17 21.67 20.56 18.93
CA GLU A 17 21.71 21.55 17.84
C GLU A 17 23.16 21.79 17.44
N GLY A 18 23.45 21.67 16.13
CA GLY A 18 24.77 21.94 15.58
C GLY A 18 25.10 23.44 15.61
N ILE A 19 26.39 23.77 15.82
CA ILE A 19 26.95 25.11 15.66
C ILE A 19 27.93 25.04 14.51
N GLU A 20 27.99 26.10 13.70
CA GLU A 20 28.95 26.20 12.60
C GLU A 20 30.39 26.20 13.14
N ASP A 21 31.29 25.50 12.46
CA ASP A 21 32.68 25.31 12.89
C ASP A 21 33.42 26.64 13.12
N GLU A 22 33.11 27.68 12.32
CA GLU A 22 33.67 29.03 12.48
C GLU A 22 33.23 29.67 13.79
N ALA A 23 32.02 29.43 14.24
CA ALA A 23 31.50 29.95 15.51
C ALA A 23 32.12 29.22 16.71
N LEU A 24 32.35 27.90 16.59
CA LEU A 24 33.01 27.08 17.63
C LEU A 24 34.43 27.57 17.98
N ALA A 25 35.13 28.20 17.04
CA ALA A 25 36.48 28.76 17.27
C ALA A 25 36.48 30.01 18.16
N THR A 26 35.31 30.55 18.51
CA THR A 26 35.16 31.69 19.39
C THR A 26 34.78 31.27 20.82
N GLU A 27 35.20 32.06 21.84
CA GLU A 27 34.83 31.79 23.23
C GLU A 27 33.30 31.78 23.44
N ALA A 28 32.59 32.70 22.79
CA ALA A 28 31.12 32.76 22.84
C ALA A 28 30.45 31.55 22.15
N GLY A 29 30.99 31.12 21.04
CA GLY A 29 30.47 29.93 20.31
C GLY A 29 30.70 28.63 21.08
N PHE A 30 31.87 28.51 21.72
CA PHE A 30 32.16 27.35 22.58
C PHE A 30 31.27 27.34 23.84
N ALA A 31 31.04 28.50 24.47
CA ALA A 31 30.11 28.61 25.58
C ALA A 31 28.66 28.18 25.14
N ARG A 32 28.21 28.61 23.94
CA ARG A 32 26.90 28.22 23.39
C ARG A 32 26.83 26.73 23.08
N TYR A 33 27.90 26.12 22.60
CA TYR A 33 27.99 24.69 22.40
C TYR A 33 27.76 23.91 23.70
N LEU A 34 28.43 24.31 24.77
CA LEU A 34 28.26 23.66 26.07
C LEU A 34 26.82 23.81 26.63
N GLU A 35 26.21 24.97 26.38
CA GLU A 35 24.83 25.23 26.77
C GLU A 35 23.86 24.31 26.00
N LEU A 36 24.01 24.19 24.67
CA LEU A 36 23.19 23.30 23.83
C LEU A 36 23.33 21.82 24.19
N ARG A 37 24.58 21.41 24.56
CA ARG A 37 24.76 20.04 25.06
C ARG A 37 24.03 19.79 26.37
N ARG A 38 24.08 20.74 27.32
CA ARG A 38 23.31 20.62 28.57
C ARG A 38 21.81 20.62 28.31
N GLU A 39 21.31 21.52 27.47
CA GLU A 39 19.90 21.52 27.07
C GLU A 39 19.48 20.16 26.48
N PHE A 40 20.35 19.53 25.69
CA PHE A 40 20.12 18.22 25.10
C PHE A 40 20.08 17.11 26.17
N GLU A 41 21.05 17.07 27.07
CA GLU A 41 21.08 16.15 28.22
C GLU A 41 19.81 16.29 29.08
N ASP A 42 19.39 17.52 29.38
CA ASP A 42 18.13 17.77 30.11
C ASP A 42 16.90 17.24 29.36
N ASN A 43 16.88 17.35 28.02
CA ASN A 43 15.81 16.80 27.22
C ASN A 43 15.77 15.26 27.26
N ILE A 44 16.93 14.59 27.23
CA ILE A 44 17.00 13.13 27.38
C ILE A 44 16.54 12.71 28.80
N CYS A 45 17.02 13.39 29.85
CA CYS A 45 16.55 13.16 31.24
C CYS A 45 15.03 13.34 31.34
N LYS A 46 14.45 14.30 30.64
CA LYS A 46 13.01 14.54 30.59
C LYS A 46 12.29 13.35 29.95
N ILE A 47 12.76 12.84 28.80
CA ILE A 47 12.20 11.64 28.16
C ILE A 47 12.21 10.45 29.12
N ILE A 48 13.32 10.23 29.81
CA ILE A 48 13.47 9.16 30.81
C ILE A 48 12.46 9.34 31.96
N SER A 49 12.34 10.55 32.49
CA SER A 49 11.44 10.86 33.61
C SER A 49 9.94 10.69 33.29
N MET A 50 9.56 10.76 32.01
CA MET A 50 8.20 10.55 31.53
C MET A 50 7.78 9.07 31.55
N GLY A 51 8.69 8.15 31.85
CA GLY A 51 8.41 6.71 31.81
C GLY A 51 8.24 6.17 30.39
N VAL A 52 8.83 6.85 29.39
CA VAL A 52 8.97 6.31 28.01
C VAL A 52 9.96 5.15 28.09
N ASN A 53 9.64 4.04 27.48
CA ASN A 53 10.51 2.86 27.45
C ASN A 53 10.83 2.37 26.03
N VAL A 54 10.26 3.05 25.01
CA VAL A 54 10.60 2.84 23.59
C VAL A 54 10.70 4.19 22.89
N VAL A 55 11.82 4.44 22.21
CA VAL A 55 12.06 5.65 21.40
C VAL A 55 12.39 5.23 19.97
N LEU A 56 11.64 5.70 18.99
CA LEU A 56 11.89 5.45 17.58
C LEU A 56 12.19 6.76 16.86
N VAL A 57 13.29 6.79 16.13
CA VAL A 57 13.87 8.00 15.53
C VAL A 57 14.02 7.82 14.01
N ASP A 58 13.60 8.81 13.22
CA ASP A 58 13.70 8.77 11.75
C ASP A 58 15.17 8.81 11.27
N ARG A 59 16.00 9.53 11.99
CA ARG A 59 17.44 9.73 11.68
C ARG A 59 18.32 9.10 12.75
N GLY A 60 19.54 9.61 12.89
CA GLY A 60 20.50 9.15 13.88
C GLY A 60 20.17 9.55 15.32
N ILE A 61 20.79 8.84 16.24
CA ILE A 61 20.82 9.14 17.68
C ILE A 61 22.27 9.49 18.04
N ASP A 62 22.48 10.57 18.78
CA ASP A 62 23.80 10.94 19.30
C ASP A 62 24.29 9.92 20.33
N ASP A 63 25.60 9.62 20.34
CA ASP A 63 26.21 8.60 21.20
C ASP A 63 25.87 8.81 22.69
N LEU A 64 25.84 10.05 23.16
CA LEU A 64 25.45 10.37 24.54
C LEU A 64 23.99 10.04 24.82
N ALA A 65 23.08 10.30 23.87
CA ALA A 65 21.68 9.95 24.03
C ALA A 65 21.49 8.43 24.02
N GLU A 66 22.23 7.71 23.16
CA GLU A 66 22.22 6.25 23.12
C GLU A 66 22.65 5.65 24.46
N GLU A 67 23.78 6.14 25.04
CA GLU A 67 24.28 5.72 26.35
C GLU A 67 23.23 5.98 27.44
N MET A 68 22.71 7.21 27.54
CA MET A 68 21.73 7.59 28.58
C MET A 68 20.43 6.79 28.48
N LEU A 69 19.91 6.55 27.27
CA LEU A 69 18.69 5.76 27.05
C LEU A 69 18.92 4.28 27.35
N THR A 70 20.08 3.75 26.97
CA THR A 70 20.48 2.36 27.28
C THR A 70 20.62 2.13 28.77
N ASP A 71 21.30 3.03 29.49
CA ASP A 71 21.47 2.96 30.94
C ASP A 71 20.12 3.06 31.68
N ALA A 72 19.16 3.78 31.11
CA ALA A 72 17.80 3.85 31.63
C ALA A 72 16.94 2.62 31.25
N GLY A 73 17.46 1.68 30.48
CA GLY A 73 16.72 0.49 30.02
C GLY A 73 15.67 0.78 28.96
N ILE A 74 15.83 1.87 28.20
CA ILE A 74 14.91 2.29 27.13
C ILE A 74 15.36 1.67 25.79
N LEU A 75 14.46 1.03 25.09
CA LEU A 75 14.70 0.54 23.74
C LEU A 75 14.71 1.75 22.77
N ALA A 76 15.87 2.09 22.23
CA ALA A 76 16.04 3.13 21.24
C ALA A 76 16.34 2.51 19.86
N VAL A 77 15.64 2.94 18.83
CA VAL A 77 15.84 2.48 17.44
C VAL A 77 15.99 3.70 16.54
N GLU A 78 17.15 3.79 15.89
CA GLU A 78 17.46 4.85 14.94
C GLU A 78 17.13 4.48 13.49
N ARG A 79 17.11 5.46 12.60
CA ARG A 79 16.95 5.30 11.13
C ARG A 79 15.71 4.51 10.73
N VAL A 80 14.64 4.69 11.50
CA VAL A 80 13.34 4.09 11.16
C VAL A 80 12.71 4.86 10.03
N ALA A 81 12.50 4.20 8.89
CA ALA A 81 11.94 4.86 7.71
C ALA A 81 10.61 5.58 8.03
N GLY A 82 10.44 6.81 7.58
CA GLY A 82 9.27 7.65 7.89
C GLY A 82 7.93 7.03 7.49
N LYS A 83 7.93 6.07 6.56
CA LYS A 83 6.73 5.26 6.22
C LYS A 83 6.37 4.30 7.35
N GLU A 84 7.36 3.66 7.96
CA GLU A 84 7.15 2.73 9.08
C GLU A 84 6.78 3.50 10.35
N LEU A 85 7.45 4.63 10.64
CA LEU A 85 7.08 5.50 11.75
C LEU A 85 5.62 5.94 11.68
N ARG A 86 5.09 6.24 10.48
CA ARG A 86 3.66 6.58 10.31
C ARG A 86 2.74 5.43 10.67
N LYS A 87 3.09 4.20 10.28
CA LYS A 87 2.33 3.02 10.68
C LYS A 87 2.35 2.82 12.20
N VAL A 88 3.52 2.99 12.82
CA VAL A 88 3.65 2.93 14.28
C VAL A 88 2.80 4.00 14.96
N ALA A 89 2.83 5.24 14.46
CA ALA A 89 2.00 6.32 14.99
C ALA A 89 0.50 5.99 14.95
N GLU A 90 0.02 5.47 13.83
CA GLU A 90 -1.39 5.05 13.70
C GLU A 90 -1.73 3.85 14.60
N HIS A 91 -0.83 2.88 14.70
CA HIS A 91 -1.05 1.68 15.51
C HIS A 91 -1.03 1.92 17.02
N THR A 92 -0.12 2.78 17.48
CA THR A 92 0.09 3.04 18.92
C THR A 92 -0.65 4.26 19.44
N GLY A 93 -1.16 5.12 18.54
CA GLY A 93 -1.75 6.41 18.86
C GLY A 93 -0.73 7.50 19.18
N ALA A 94 0.57 7.22 19.00
CA ALA A 94 1.63 8.21 19.17
C ALA A 94 1.55 9.32 18.11
N ARG A 95 2.11 10.47 18.45
CA ARG A 95 2.25 11.61 17.54
C ARG A 95 3.72 11.94 17.34
N PHE A 96 4.05 12.39 16.16
CA PHE A 96 5.41 12.84 15.86
C PHE A 96 5.81 14.06 16.64
N ILE A 97 7.03 14.07 17.12
CA ILE A 97 7.68 15.23 17.69
C ILE A 97 8.98 15.48 16.92
N LYS A 98 9.33 16.74 16.72
CA LYS A 98 10.63 17.15 16.18
C LYS A 98 11.58 17.48 17.33
N ARG A 99 12.87 17.48 17.08
CA ARG A 99 13.91 17.86 18.05
C ARG A 99 13.57 19.15 18.82
N THR A 100 13.14 20.19 18.12
CA THR A 100 12.72 21.45 18.73
C THR A 100 11.53 21.32 19.68
N GLY A 101 10.69 20.34 19.45
CA GLY A 101 9.53 20.04 20.31
C GLY A 101 9.90 19.43 21.66
N LEU A 102 11.09 18.84 21.82
CA LEU A 102 11.58 18.29 23.08
C LEU A 102 11.82 19.37 24.14
N LYS A 103 11.91 20.65 23.75
CA LYS A 103 11.99 21.79 24.69
C LYS A 103 10.71 22.04 25.47
N LYS A 104 9.58 21.38 25.11
CA LYS A 104 8.32 21.48 25.84
C LYS A 104 8.40 20.83 27.21
N GLU A 105 7.46 21.21 28.08
CA GLU A 105 7.28 20.59 29.38
C GLU A 105 6.86 19.12 29.29
N ALA A 106 7.28 18.30 30.25
CA ALA A 106 6.99 16.87 30.27
C ALA A 106 5.49 16.54 30.13
N GLY A 107 4.61 17.28 30.79
CA GLY A 107 3.16 17.09 30.70
C GLY A 107 2.54 17.41 29.33
N GLU A 108 3.23 18.23 28.50
CA GLU A 108 2.84 18.42 27.11
C GLU A 108 3.36 17.30 26.21
N LEU A 109 4.56 16.80 26.49
CA LEU A 109 5.21 15.72 25.74
C LEU A 109 4.46 14.40 25.91
N GLU A 110 3.86 14.15 27.07
CA GLU A 110 3.03 12.97 27.30
C GLU A 110 1.90 12.78 26.28
N LYS A 111 1.36 13.88 25.72
CA LYS A 111 0.31 13.85 24.71
C LYS A 111 0.79 13.34 23.34
N TYR A 112 2.10 13.22 23.17
CA TYR A 112 2.71 12.70 21.94
C TYR A 112 3.09 11.24 22.07
N THR A 113 3.08 10.66 23.26
CA THR A 113 3.39 9.25 23.48
C THR A 113 2.24 8.36 23.04
N GLY A 114 2.59 7.20 22.47
CA GLY A 114 1.68 6.10 22.17
C GLY A 114 1.89 4.95 23.14
N THR A 115 1.02 3.95 23.07
CA THR A 115 1.08 2.76 23.92
C THR A 115 1.02 1.49 23.10
N ALA A 116 1.70 0.44 23.57
CA ALA A 116 1.56 -0.92 23.06
C ALA A 116 1.74 -1.92 24.19
N GLN A 117 1.12 -3.09 24.10
CA GLN A 117 1.26 -4.11 25.13
C GLN A 117 2.66 -4.69 25.17
N THR A 118 3.23 -5.00 24.01
CA THR A 118 4.56 -5.59 23.91
C THR A 118 5.33 -5.03 22.71
N VAL A 119 6.60 -4.71 22.93
CA VAL A 119 7.58 -4.39 21.88
C VAL A 119 8.78 -5.31 22.06
N TYR A 120 9.21 -5.98 21.00
CA TYR A 120 10.39 -6.84 21.05
C TYR A 120 11.09 -6.89 19.70
N GLU A 121 12.38 -7.17 19.74
CA GLU A 121 13.18 -7.48 18.56
C GLU A 121 13.07 -8.98 18.26
N ASP A 122 12.81 -9.32 17.02
CA ASP A 122 12.89 -10.68 16.49
C ASP A 122 14.20 -10.80 15.71
N GLU A 123 15.19 -11.47 16.31
CA GLU A 123 16.53 -11.64 15.74
C GLU A 123 16.52 -12.41 14.40
N LYS A 124 15.54 -13.30 14.18
CA LYS A 124 15.44 -14.07 12.92
C LYS A 124 14.92 -13.23 11.77
N LEU A 125 14.09 -12.26 12.09
CA LEU A 125 13.48 -11.36 11.13
C LEU A 125 14.24 -10.04 10.99
N GLU A 126 15.21 -9.80 11.89
CA GLU A 126 15.91 -8.51 12.00
C GLU A 126 14.95 -7.32 12.07
N GLN A 127 13.86 -7.49 12.84
CA GLN A 127 12.79 -6.49 12.92
C GLN A 127 12.33 -6.27 14.35
N VAL A 128 11.93 -5.03 14.64
CA VAL A 128 11.23 -4.69 15.88
C VAL A 128 9.73 -4.82 15.68
N LEU A 129 9.10 -5.65 16.47
CA LEU A 129 7.66 -5.94 16.43
C LEU A 129 6.92 -5.21 17.56
N ILE A 130 5.84 -4.54 17.21
CA ILE A 130 4.98 -3.79 18.13
C ILE A 130 3.60 -4.42 18.12
N LEU A 131 3.21 -5.01 19.24
CA LEU A 131 1.97 -5.76 19.36
C LEU A 131 0.92 -5.01 20.21
N GLN A 132 -0.32 -5.07 19.77
CA GLN A 132 -1.48 -4.55 20.50
C GLN A 132 -1.31 -3.07 20.89
N GLY A 133 -1.15 -2.23 19.86
CA GLY A 133 -1.07 -0.78 20.04
C GLY A 133 -2.41 -0.18 20.48
N GLY A 134 -2.33 0.92 21.25
CA GLY A 134 -3.49 1.66 21.75
C GLY A 134 -4.20 2.53 20.71
N GLY A 135 -3.73 2.55 19.46
CA GLY A 135 -4.30 3.33 18.36
C GLY A 135 -5.22 2.50 17.46
N LYS A 136 -5.05 2.64 16.13
CA LYS A 136 -5.84 1.89 15.17
C LYS A 136 -5.38 0.43 15.09
N PRO A 137 -6.30 -0.53 15.02
CA PRO A 137 -5.94 -1.92 14.83
C PRO A 137 -5.25 -2.09 13.45
N MET A 138 -4.09 -2.71 13.47
CA MET A 138 -3.29 -3.03 12.28
C MET A 138 -2.88 -4.49 12.33
N ALA A 139 -2.73 -5.09 11.15
CA ALA A 139 -2.17 -6.42 10.98
C ALA A 139 -1.07 -6.40 9.93
N THR A 140 0.02 -7.11 10.18
CA THR A 140 1.11 -7.31 9.23
C THR A 140 1.11 -8.75 8.78
N ILE A 141 1.08 -8.96 7.47
CA ILE A 141 1.24 -10.30 6.86
C ILE A 141 2.67 -10.40 6.37
N GLN A 142 3.44 -11.26 7.01
CA GLN A 142 4.80 -11.54 6.59
C GLN A 142 4.83 -12.63 5.52
N VAL A 143 5.53 -12.36 4.43
CA VAL A 143 5.64 -13.26 3.28
C VAL A 143 7.10 -13.60 3.07
N GLY A 144 7.42 -14.89 3.10
CA GLY A 144 8.76 -15.40 2.88
C GLY A 144 8.85 -16.32 1.66
N ALA A 145 10.04 -16.42 1.09
CA ALA A 145 10.38 -17.37 0.02
C ALA A 145 11.85 -17.77 0.08
N ALA A 146 12.23 -18.73 -0.75
CA ALA A 146 13.60 -19.22 -0.80
C ALA A 146 14.58 -18.28 -1.52
N THR A 147 14.09 -17.43 -2.43
CA THR A 147 14.90 -16.46 -3.18
C THR A 147 14.22 -15.09 -3.20
N GLU A 148 15.00 -14.04 -3.40
CA GLU A 148 14.53 -12.66 -3.39
C GLU A 148 13.52 -12.37 -4.53
N GLU A 149 13.75 -12.91 -5.72
CA GLU A 149 12.84 -12.76 -6.85
C GLU A 149 11.45 -13.34 -6.54
N VAL A 150 11.41 -14.51 -5.88
CA VAL A 150 10.16 -15.16 -5.49
C VAL A 150 9.47 -14.42 -4.34
N VAL A 151 10.23 -13.78 -3.44
CA VAL A 151 9.65 -12.92 -2.37
C VAL A 151 8.84 -11.79 -2.97
N GLY A 152 9.39 -11.06 -3.93
CA GLY A 152 8.71 -9.93 -4.58
C GLY A 152 7.39 -10.34 -5.24
N GLU A 153 7.36 -11.47 -5.94
CA GLU A 153 6.13 -11.98 -6.56
C GLU A 153 5.11 -12.43 -5.51
N ARG A 154 5.52 -13.12 -4.45
CA ARG A 154 4.62 -13.51 -3.35
C ARG A 154 4.08 -12.30 -2.58
N GLU A 155 4.90 -11.28 -2.37
CA GLU A 155 4.44 -10.02 -1.76
C GLU A 155 3.34 -9.37 -2.59
N ARG A 156 3.52 -9.32 -3.93
CA ARG A 156 2.52 -8.79 -4.85
C ARG A 156 1.21 -9.57 -4.76
N ILE A 157 1.29 -10.91 -4.82
CA ILE A 157 0.12 -11.80 -4.70
C ILE A 157 -0.60 -11.60 -3.35
N ALA A 158 0.15 -11.52 -2.26
CA ALA A 158 -0.42 -11.31 -0.92
C ALA A 158 -1.13 -9.95 -0.80
N LYS A 159 -0.55 -8.89 -1.39
CA LYS A 159 -1.18 -7.56 -1.45
C LYS A 159 -2.49 -7.59 -2.24
N ASP A 160 -2.50 -8.24 -3.41
CA ASP A 160 -3.67 -8.36 -4.26
C ASP A 160 -4.78 -9.16 -3.55
N ALA A 161 -4.42 -10.28 -2.91
CA ALA A 161 -5.35 -11.09 -2.13
C ALA A 161 -5.96 -10.32 -0.95
N ALA A 162 -5.11 -9.62 -0.16
CA ALA A 162 -5.57 -8.82 0.97
C ALA A 162 -6.49 -7.68 0.53
N ALA A 163 -6.15 -6.99 -0.56
CA ALA A 163 -6.98 -5.92 -1.12
C ALA A 163 -8.34 -6.45 -1.62
N SER A 164 -8.34 -7.62 -2.28
CA SER A 164 -9.57 -8.29 -2.75
C SER A 164 -10.49 -8.66 -1.59
N VAL A 165 -9.94 -9.27 -0.53
CA VAL A 165 -10.72 -9.61 0.68
C VAL A 165 -11.27 -8.36 1.34
N GLN A 166 -10.49 -7.30 1.49
CA GLN A 166 -10.96 -6.04 2.06
C GLN A 166 -12.08 -5.41 1.22
N ALA A 167 -11.96 -5.44 -0.10
CA ALA A 167 -12.98 -4.95 -1.01
C ALA A 167 -14.28 -5.77 -0.89
N ALA A 168 -14.16 -7.11 -0.79
CA ALA A 168 -15.28 -8.02 -0.60
C ALA A 168 -16.02 -7.75 0.73
N VAL A 169 -15.27 -7.56 1.82
CA VAL A 169 -15.87 -7.27 3.14
C VAL A 169 -16.62 -5.94 3.13
N LYS A 170 -16.10 -4.92 2.43
CA LYS A 170 -16.70 -3.58 2.38
C LYS A 170 -17.88 -3.48 1.41
N GLY A 171 -17.78 -4.12 0.26
CA GLY A 171 -18.70 -3.92 -0.86
C GLY A 171 -19.51 -5.14 -1.26
N GLY A 172 -19.30 -6.29 -0.61
CA GLY A 172 -19.93 -7.54 -0.96
C GLY A 172 -19.23 -8.28 -2.11
N VAL A 173 -19.75 -9.43 -2.46
CA VAL A 173 -19.23 -10.31 -3.50
C VAL A 173 -20.25 -10.53 -4.62
N LEU A 174 -19.74 -10.82 -5.80
CA LEU A 174 -20.50 -11.18 -7.01
C LEU A 174 -20.00 -12.53 -7.54
N PRO A 175 -20.80 -13.26 -8.32
CA PRO A 175 -20.33 -14.44 -9.02
C PRO A 175 -19.14 -14.10 -9.91
N GLY A 176 -18.06 -14.87 -9.78
CA GLY A 176 -16.84 -14.71 -10.57
C GLY A 176 -16.90 -15.45 -11.91
N GLY A 177 -15.73 -15.71 -12.49
CA GLY A 177 -15.63 -16.47 -13.75
C GLY A 177 -16.27 -15.80 -14.96
N GLY A 178 -16.55 -14.49 -14.89
CA GLY A 178 -17.26 -13.77 -15.96
C GLY A 178 -18.79 -13.92 -15.93
N ALA A 179 -19.34 -14.61 -14.92
CA ALA A 179 -20.78 -14.85 -14.81
C ALA A 179 -21.59 -13.55 -14.73
N ILE A 180 -21.14 -12.60 -13.86
CA ILE A 180 -21.86 -11.36 -13.64
C ILE A 180 -21.78 -10.42 -14.86
N GLU A 181 -20.69 -10.42 -15.59
CA GLU A 181 -20.53 -9.65 -16.83
C GLU A 181 -21.52 -10.15 -17.89
N LEU A 182 -21.69 -11.48 -18.03
CA LEU A 182 -22.70 -12.05 -18.94
C LEU A 182 -24.12 -11.75 -18.50
N ALA A 183 -24.41 -11.83 -17.21
CA ALA A 183 -25.73 -11.45 -16.70
C ALA A 183 -26.03 -9.97 -16.97
N ALA A 184 -25.04 -9.09 -16.86
CA ALA A 184 -25.17 -7.66 -17.17
C ALA A 184 -25.46 -7.42 -18.66
N VAL A 185 -25.05 -8.28 -19.58
CA VAL A 185 -25.38 -8.19 -21.00
C VAL A 185 -26.90 -8.07 -21.21
N GLN A 186 -27.69 -8.89 -20.52
CA GLN A 186 -29.14 -8.88 -20.66
C GLN A 186 -29.75 -7.53 -20.25
N GLU A 187 -29.24 -6.91 -19.20
CA GLU A 187 -29.70 -5.60 -18.75
C GLU A 187 -29.30 -4.49 -19.72
N VAL A 188 -28.08 -4.54 -20.25
CA VAL A 188 -27.61 -3.57 -21.26
C VAL A 188 -28.40 -3.71 -22.56
N GLU A 189 -28.77 -4.92 -22.97
CA GLU A 189 -29.65 -5.14 -24.13
C GLU A 189 -31.07 -4.60 -23.93
N ARG A 190 -31.57 -4.56 -22.69
CA ARG A 190 -32.86 -3.86 -22.40
C ARG A 190 -32.73 -2.35 -22.64
N VAL A 191 -31.62 -1.75 -22.21
CA VAL A 191 -31.32 -0.32 -22.48
C VAL A 191 -31.19 -0.11 -23.99
N ARG A 192 -30.53 -1.02 -24.70
CA ARG A 192 -30.38 -0.99 -26.17
C ARG A 192 -31.71 -0.83 -26.90
N ARG A 193 -32.78 -1.49 -26.44
CA ARG A 193 -34.12 -1.41 -27.03
C ARG A 193 -34.80 -0.06 -26.84
N GLN A 194 -34.36 0.74 -25.88
CA GLN A 194 -34.90 2.06 -25.55
C GLN A 194 -34.14 3.20 -26.22
N VAL A 195 -32.93 2.92 -26.74
CA VAL A 195 -32.03 3.91 -27.35
C VAL A 195 -32.02 3.74 -28.85
N GLY A 196 -32.21 4.84 -29.58
CA GLY A 196 -32.21 4.86 -31.05
C GLY A 196 -31.01 5.63 -31.63
N GLY A 197 -30.89 5.55 -32.95
CA GLY A 197 -29.86 6.28 -33.70
C GLY A 197 -28.43 5.81 -33.40
N MET A 198 -27.46 6.70 -33.51
CA MET A 198 -26.05 6.39 -33.34
C MET A 198 -25.69 5.94 -31.91
N SER A 199 -26.39 6.45 -30.90
CA SER A 199 -26.17 6.03 -29.51
C SER A 199 -26.44 4.55 -29.26
N ALA A 200 -27.29 3.95 -30.07
CA ALA A 200 -27.57 2.51 -30.01
C ALA A 200 -26.33 1.65 -30.30
N TYR A 201 -25.49 2.08 -31.24
CA TYR A 201 -24.24 1.38 -31.56
C TYR A 201 -23.22 1.49 -30.40
N GLY A 202 -23.23 2.60 -29.65
CA GLY A 202 -22.44 2.68 -28.42
C GLY A 202 -22.85 1.66 -27.38
N VAL A 203 -24.16 1.40 -27.22
CA VAL A 203 -24.65 0.35 -26.33
C VAL A 203 -24.24 -1.04 -26.84
N ASP A 204 -24.30 -1.29 -28.15
CA ASP A 204 -23.84 -2.54 -28.76
C ASP A 204 -22.33 -2.80 -28.46
N CYS A 205 -21.50 -1.73 -28.49
CA CYS A 205 -20.09 -1.85 -28.11
C CYS A 205 -19.90 -2.29 -26.65
N VAL A 206 -20.73 -1.78 -25.71
CA VAL A 206 -20.69 -2.19 -24.32
C VAL A 206 -21.09 -3.66 -24.15
N VAL A 207 -22.13 -4.11 -24.86
CA VAL A 207 -22.56 -5.51 -24.88
C VAL A 207 -21.40 -6.43 -25.30
N GLU A 208 -20.71 -6.08 -26.39
CA GLU A 208 -19.58 -6.88 -26.86
C GLU A 208 -18.37 -6.81 -25.90
N ALA A 209 -18.13 -5.67 -25.28
CA ALA A 209 -17.07 -5.53 -24.28
C ALA A 209 -17.30 -6.40 -23.04
N LEU A 210 -18.54 -6.48 -22.54
CA LEU A 210 -18.92 -7.30 -21.38
C LEU A 210 -18.71 -8.81 -21.62
N LYS A 211 -18.80 -9.29 -22.86
CA LYS A 211 -18.57 -10.70 -23.19
C LYS A 211 -17.07 -11.07 -23.18
N LYS A 212 -16.17 -10.10 -23.41
CA LYS A 212 -14.74 -10.37 -23.61
C LYS A 212 -14.03 -11.00 -22.40
N PRO A 213 -14.23 -10.56 -21.14
CA PRO A 213 -13.60 -11.20 -19.99
C PRO A 213 -13.94 -12.69 -19.88
N PHE A 214 -15.19 -13.05 -20.00
CA PHE A 214 -15.62 -14.44 -20.01
C PHE A 214 -14.97 -15.24 -21.15
N MET A 215 -15.03 -14.72 -22.36
CA MET A 215 -14.44 -15.39 -23.53
C MET A 215 -12.93 -15.62 -23.36
N GLN A 216 -12.21 -14.66 -22.74
CA GLN A 216 -10.78 -14.80 -22.48
C GLN A 216 -10.51 -15.88 -21.42
N ILE A 217 -11.30 -15.95 -20.36
CA ILE A 217 -11.20 -16.99 -19.33
C ILE A 217 -11.38 -18.38 -19.97
N VAL A 218 -12.43 -18.55 -20.78
CA VAL A 218 -12.72 -19.81 -21.47
C VAL A 218 -11.61 -20.20 -22.44
N LEU A 219 -11.07 -19.22 -23.18
CA LEU A 219 -9.93 -19.44 -24.08
C LEU A 219 -8.68 -19.90 -23.34
N ASN A 220 -8.37 -19.25 -22.21
CA ASN A 220 -7.22 -19.61 -21.38
C ASN A 220 -7.35 -21.01 -20.77
N ALA A 221 -8.58 -21.46 -20.51
CA ALA A 221 -8.89 -22.81 -20.06
C ALA A 221 -8.85 -23.86 -21.19
N GLY A 222 -8.63 -23.44 -22.44
CA GLY A 222 -8.50 -24.35 -23.58
C GLY A 222 -9.82 -24.74 -24.24
N PHE A 223 -10.94 -24.11 -23.89
CA PHE A 223 -12.25 -24.37 -24.50
C PHE A 223 -12.60 -23.39 -25.61
N ASN A 224 -13.61 -23.73 -26.44
CA ASN A 224 -14.10 -22.83 -27.48
C ASN A 224 -14.96 -21.70 -26.87
N PRO A 225 -14.49 -20.42 -26.95
CA PRO A 225 -15.19 -19.31 -26.32
C PRO A 225 -16.60 -19.05 -26.88
N LEU A 226 -16.80 -19.23 -28.17
CA LEU A 226 -18.11 -18.95 -28.81
C LEU A 226 -19.15 -19.97 -28.42
N GLU A 227 -18.80 -21.26 -28.40
CA GLU A 227 -19.67 -22.33 -27.96
C GLU A 227 -20.09 -22.11 -26.50
N LYS A 228 -19.12 -21.96 -25.62
CA LYS A 228 -19.38 -21.80 -24.19
C LYS A 228 -20.11 -20.50 -23.83
N LEU A 229 -19.89 -19.42 -24.60
CA LEU A 229 -20.66 -18.19 -24.46
C LEU A 229 -22.16 -18.43 -24.74
N GLY A 230 -22.47 -19.14 -25.82
CA GLY A 230 -23.85 -19.46 -26.15
C GLY A 230 -24.55 -20.34 -25.11
N ASP A 231 -23.82 -21.36 -24.64
CA ASP A 231 -24.33 -22.30 -23.62
C ASP A 231 -24.64 -21.56 -22.29
N VAL A 232 -23.73 -20.68 -21.81
CA VAL A 232 -23.93 -19.97 -20.54
C VAL A 232 -25.04 -18.94 -20.65
N LEU A 233 -25.09 -18.16 -21.74
CA LEU A 233 -26.15 -17.16 -21.93
C LEU A 233 -27.54 -17.84 -21.97
N ALA A 234 -27.67 -19.00 -22.64
CA ALA A 234 -28.91 -19.77 -22.65
C ALA A 234 -29.27 -20.26 -21.24
N ALA A 235 -28.31 -20.85 -20.52
CA ALA A 235 -28.55 -21.36 -19.17
C ALA A 235 -28.92 -20.27 -18.18
N GLN A 236 -28.26 -19.08 -18.24
CA GLN A 236 -28.62 -17.95 -17.41
C GLN A 236 -30.01 -17.42 -17.70
N ALA A 237 -30.40 -17.39 -18.99
CA ALA A 237 -31.73 -16.93 -19.42
C ALA A 237 -32.85 -17.89 -19.00
N GLU A 238 -32.68 -19.21 -19.20
CA GLU A 238 -33.66 -20.23 -18.83
C GLU A 238 -33.92 -20.28 -17.33
N GLY A 239 -32.82 -20.22 -16.50
CA GLY A 239 -32.89 -20.28 -15.06
C GLY A 239 -33.11 -18.93 -14.37
N ASN A 240 -33.10 -17.84 -15.12
CA ASN A 240 -32.96 -16.48 -14.56
C ASN A 240 -31.89 -16.41 -13.46
N ASN A 241 -30.76 -17.07 -13.70
CA ASN A 241 -29.71 -17.28 -12.72
C ASN A 241 -28.40 -16.68 -13.19
N SER A 242 -28.03 -15.53 -12.59
CA SER A 242 -26.81 -14.77 -12.88
C SER A 242 -25.54 -15.40 -12.33
N THR A 243 -25.63 -16.52 -11.56
CA THR A 243 -24.47 -17.15 -10.94
C THR A 243 -23.81 -18.21 -11.82
N LEU A 244 -24.40 -18.54 -12.96
CA LEU A 244 -23.92 -19.62 -13.85
C LEU A 244 -22.77 -19.11 -14.74
N ALA A 245 -21.69 -19.89 -14.79
CA ALA A 245 -20.60 -19.75 -15.76
C ALA A 245 -19.96 -21.12 -16.02
N ILE A 246 -18.77 -21.14 -16.64
CA ILE A 246 -18.05 -22.38 -16.93
C ILE A 246 -17.08 -22.70 -15.78
N ASP A 247 -17.18 -23.93 -15.29
CA ASP A 247 -16.13 -24.58 -14.54
C ASP A 247 -14.96 -24.86 -15.50
N CYS A 248 -13.85 -24.16 -15.31
CA CYS A 248 -12.67 -24.23 -16.19
C CYS A 248 -11.92 -25.55 -16.09
N ASP A 249 -12.12 -26.34 -15.04
CA ASP A 249 -11.49 -27.66 -14.89
C ASP A 249 -12.21 -28.73 -15.72
N HIS A 250 -13.53 -28.63 -15.82
CA HIS A 250 -14.36 -29.67 -16.46
C HIS A 250 -15.06 -29.19 -17.75
N GLY A 251 -15.09 -27.88 -18.01
CA GLY A 251 -15.79 -27.30 -19.16
C GLY A 251 -17.33 -27.37 -19.08
N THR A 252 -17.88 -27.59 -17.87
CA THR A 252 -19.32 -27.70 -17.62
C THR A 252 -19.90 -26.41 -17.02
N ILE A 253 -21.19 -26.17 -17.26
CA ILE A 253 -21.90 -25.05 -16.63
C ILE A 253 -22.09 -25.35 -15.15
N SER A 254 -21.67 -24.43 -14.28
CA SER A 254 -21.75 -24.59 -12.84
C SER A 254 -22.11 -23.27 -12.16
N ASN A 255 -22.61 -23.37 -10.92
CA ASN A 255 -22.87 -22.20 -10.08
C ASN A 255 -21.56 -21.70 -9.46
N MET A 256 -21.11 -20.52 -9.84
CA MET A 256 -19.84 -19.95 -9.39
C MET A 256 -19.82 -19.68 -7.89
N ILE A 257 -20.94 -19.32 -7.29
CA ILE A 257 -21.02 -19.10 -5.83
C ILE A 257 -20.81 -20.43 -5.07
N GLU A 258 -21.43 -21.51 -5.54
CA GLU A 258 -21.28 -22.85 -4.91
C GLU A 258 -19.86 -23.41 -5.09
N LEU A 259 -19.20 -23.08 -6.19
CA LEU A 259 -17.79 -23.42 -6.42
C LEU A 259 -16.82 -22.52 -5.61
N GLY A 260 -17.32 -21.47 -4.94
CA GLY A 260 -16.48 -20.51 -4.24
C GLY A 260 -15.74 -19.54 -5.17
N VAL A 261 -16.13 -19.47 -6.44
CA VAL A 261 -15.55 -18.54 -7.42
C VAL A 261 -16.31 -17.22 -7.35
N VAL A 262 -15.76 -16.28 -6.59
CA VAL A 262 -16.38 -14.98 -6.30
C VAL A 262 -15.41 -13.83 -6.56
N ASP A 263 -15.96 -12.71 -6.98
CA ASP A 263 -15.23 -11.46 -7.18
C ASP A 263 -15.78 -10.35 -6.28
N PRO A 264 -14.95 -9.44 -5.75
CA PRO A 264 -15.43 -8.29 -5.01
C PRO A 264 -16.26 -7.35 -5.89
N ALA A 265 -17.46 -6.99 -5.45
CA ALA A 265 -18.34 -6.11 -6.21
C ALA A 265 -17.69 -4.74 -6.56
N PRO A 266 -16.96 -4.06 -5.64
CA PRO A 266 -16.30 -2.81 -5.97
C PRO A 266 -15.30 -2.92 -7.13
N VAL A 267 -14.58 -4.04 -7.23
CA VAL A 267 -13.60 -4.27 -8.32
C VAL A 267 -14.28 -4.27 -9.67
N LYS A 268 -15.42 -4.95 -9.80
CA LYS A 268 -16.21 -5.00 -11.05
C LYS A 268 -16.78 -3.64 -11.43
N ILE A 269 -17.34 -2.93 -10.44
CA ILE A 269 -17.91 -1.59 -10.65
C ILE A 269 -16.84 -0.62 -11.15
N TYR A 270 -15.70 -0.53 -10.46
CA TYR A 270 -14.61 0.36 -10.84
C TYR A 270 -13.97 -0.03 -12.18
N ALA A 271 -13.85 -1.32 -12.48
CA ALA A 271 -13.33 -1.79 -13.76
C ALA A 271 -14.20 -1.32 -14.93
N LEU A 272 -15.54 -1.43 -14.80
CA LEU A 272 -16.47 -0.97 -15.83
C LEU A 272 -16.47 0.55 -15.98
N GLN A 273 -16.42 1.30 -14.87
CA GLN A 273 -16.32 2.75 -14.89
C GLN A 273 -15.04 3.22 -15.58
N ALA A 274 -13.90 2.68 -15.16
CA ALA A 274 -12.60 3.01 -15.74
C ALA A 274 -12.52 2.66 -17.23
N ALA A 275 -13.07 1.52 -17.65
CA ALA A 275 -13.11 1.14 -19.05
C ALA A 275 -13.94 2.14 -19.89
N GLY A 276 -15.07 2.60 -19.37
CA GLY A 276 -15.90 3.62 -20.00
C GLY A 276 -15.19 4.97 -20.13
N GLU A 277 -14.57 5.43 -19.05
CA GLU A 277 -13.83 6.70 -19.01
C GLU A 277 -12.64 6.71 -19.98
N VAL A 278 -11.85 5.60 -20.01
CA VAL A 278 -10.72 5.47 -20.92
C VAL A 278 -11.18 5.41 -22.38
N ALA A 279 -12.21 4.66 -22.68
CA ALA A 279 -12.78 4.59 -24.03
C ALA A 279 -13.26 5.97 -24.50
N GLU A 280 -13.98 6.69 -23.65
CA GLU A 280 -14.43 8.05 -23.94
C GLU A 280 -13.26 9.01 -24.16
N ALA A 281 -12.24 8.98 -23.30
CA ALA A 281 -11.05 9.80 -23.43
C ALA A 281 -10.32 9.56 -24.76
N ILE A 282 -10.16 8.28 -25.16
CA ILE A 282 -9.52 7.93 -26.43
C ILE A 282 -10.36 8.42 -27.62
N MET A 283 -11.67 8.24 -27.60
CA MET A 283 -12.55 8.69 -28.68
C MET A 283 -12.59 10.20 -28.85
N ARG A 284 -12.25 10.97 -27.82
CA ARG A 284 -12.15 12.45 -27.88
C ARG A 284 -10.85 12.95 -28.50
N ILE A 285 -9.88 12.09 -28.77
CA ILE A 285 -8.60 12.48 -29.36
C ILE A 285 -8.81 12.82 -30.84
N GLY A 286 -8.73 14.11 -31.19
CA GLY A 286 -8.84 14.60 -32.56
C GLY A 286 -7.53 14.59 -33.34
N THR A 287 -6.38 14.63 -32.66
CA THR A 287 -5.06 14.70 -33.32
C THR A 287 -4.00 13.97 -32.47
N ILE A 288 -3.20 13.15 -33.13
CA ILE A 288 -2.05 12.47 -32.53
C ILE A 288 -0.77 13.00 -33.18
N ILE A 289 0.11 13.61 -32.37
CA ILE A 289 1.43 14.07 -32.83
C ILE A 289 2.46 13.02 -32.40
N LYS A 290 3.08 12.39 -33.38
CA LYS A 290 4.14 11.41 -33.14
C LYS A 290 5.41 12.15 -32.71
N MET A 291 5.97 11.80 -31.56
CA MET A 291 7.29 12.29 -31.18
C MET A 291 8.33 11.78 -32.16
N LYS A 292 9.27 12.67 -32.56
CA LYS A 292 10.44 12.28 -33.35
C LYS A 292 11.26 11.31 -32.48
N ALA A 293 11.57 10.12 -32.99
CA ALA A 293 12.49 9.22 -32.30
C ALA A 293 13.83 9.95 -32.17
N GLU A 294 14.32 10.12 -30.94
CA GLU A 294 15.71 10.51 -30.73
C GLU A 294 16.56 9.38 -31.28
N ASN A 295 17.38 9.73 -32.31
CA ASN A 295 18.37 8.80 -32.83
C ASN A 295 19.42 8.58 -31.74
N ASN A 296 19.34 7.45 -31.06
CA ASN A 296 20.33 6.98 -30.07
C ASN A 296 21.71 6.65 -30.75
N GLU A 297 21.91 6.99 -32.01
CA GLU A 297 23.19 6.80 -32.71
C GLU A 297 24.24 7.85 -32.32
N GLU A 298 23.83 9.07 -31.93
CA GLU A 298 24.78 10.11 -31.49
C GLU A 298 25.39 9.84 -30.13
N VAL A 299 24.70 9.06 -29.24
CA VAL A 299 25.21 8.72 -27.90
C VAL A 299 26.26 7.58 -27.98
N ARG A 300 26.26 6.77 -29.01
CA ARG A 300 27.24 5.69 -29.18
C ARG A 300 28.58 6.16 -29.76
N GLN A 301 28.60 7.20 -30.57
CA GLN A 301 29.87 7.75 -31.11
C GLN A 301 30.66 8.56 -30.09
N GLY A 302 30.03 9.18 -29.11
CA GLY A 302 30.72 9.92 -28.03
C GLY A 302 31.45 9.05 -27.00
N HIS A 303 31.24 7.73 -27.00
CA HIS A 303 31.88 6.82 -26.03
C HIS A 303 33.09 6.08 -26.59
N GLU A 304 33.26 6.05 -27.91
CA GLU A 304 34.44 5.46 -28.57
C GLU A 304 35.61 6.45 -28.65
N ASP A 305 35.38 7.76 -28.63
CA ASP A 305 36.44 8.78 -28.67
C ASP A 305 37.17 9.03 -27.33
N TYR A 306 36.71 8.41 -26.23
CA TYR A 306 37.37 8.53 -24.90
C TYR A 306 38.22 7.33 -24.49
N LEU A 307 38.41 6.33 -25.38
CA LEU A 307 39.21 5.12 -25.14
C LEU A 307 40.33 4.92 -26.15
N GLY A 308 40.76 5.99 -26.82
CA GLY A 308 41.94 6.01 -27.73
C GLY A 308 43.16 6.65 -27.07
#